data_e4f27414cca1431866861acc443e7007
#
_entry.id   e4f27414cca1431866861acc443e7007
#
_cell.length_a   1.000
_cell.length_b   1.000
_cell.length_c   1.000
_cell.angle_alpha   90.00
_cell.angle_beta   90.00
_cell.angle_gamma   90.00
#
_symmetry.space_group_name_H-M   'P 1'
#
loop_
_entity.id
_entity.type
_entity.pdbx_description
1 polymer ?
#
loop_
_entity_poly.entity_id
_entity_poly.type
_entity_poly.pdbx_seq_one_letter_code
_entity_poly.pdbx_strand_id
1 'polypeptide(L)'
;DNTYISSNSATSSFGISSDLTLFDGLKMKYNIEAKKADLLASGADWLKVEKDIILNVSTVFLQVLQNKELLQNAANQLDLTRKNMTQRKELILAGKLAEGEIYELQAQEAKEEFSLVQAENNLQLSKLDLSQVMDLEDFKELDVVVPANLMENELALLSAEEVYNSAVQSRPELK
;
A
#
# COMPACT_ATOMS: atom_id res chain seq x y z
N ASP A 1 19.57 52.97 -66.41
CA ASP A 1 18.72 53.01 -65.21
C ASP A 1 18.08 51.63 -64.99
N ASN A 2 18.59 50.92 -63.97
CA ASN A 2 17.99 49.66 -63.53
C ASN A 2 16.90 49.96 -62.49
N THR A 3 15.66 49.87 -62.94
CA THR A 3 14.50 50.04 -62.07
C THR A 3 14.09 48.65 -61.55
N TYR A 4 14.34 48.38 -60.28
CA TYR A 4 13.81 47.19 -59.63
C TYR A 4 12.35 47.37 -59.29
N ILE A 5 11.49 46.59 -59.96
CA ILE A 5 10.06 46.49 -59.64
C ILE A 5 9.92 45.35 -58.65
N SER A 6 9.68 45.64 -57.40
CA SER A 6 9.27 44.64 -56.40
C SER A 6 7.78 44.41 -56.48
N SER A 7 7.36 43.24 -56.91
CA SER A 7 5.95 42.81 -56.87
C SER A 7 5.75 41.92 -55.64
N ASN A 8 4.95 42.40 -54.69
CA ASN A 8 4.44 41.57 -53.61
C ASN A 8 3.17 40.85 -54.06
N SER A 9 3.27 39.55 -54.18
CA SER A 9 2.06 38.71 -54.42
C SER A 9 1.72 37.93 -53.15
N ALA A 10 0.51 38.12 -52.65
CA ALA A 10 -0.06 37.29 -51.60
C ALA A 10 -0.99 36.27 -52.23
N THR A 11 -0.71 34.98 -52.04
CA THR A 11 -1.54 33.90 -52.53
C THR A 11 -2.20 33.19 -51.35
N SER A 12 -3.52 33.11 -51.31
CA SER A 12 -4.26 32.29 -50.34
C SER A 12 -5.06 31.23 -51.09
N SER A 13 -4.94 29.98 -50.63
CA SER A 13 -5.68 28.88 -51.22
C SER A 13 -6.56 28.23 -50.14
N PHE A 14 -7.81 27.96 -50.48
CA PHE A 14 -8.77 27.24 -49.67
C PHE A 14 -9.17 25.98 -50.43
N GLY A 15 -9.15 24.82 -49.73
CA GLY A 15 -9.56 23.55 -50.32
C GLY A 15 -10.49 22.81 -49.35
N ILE A 16 -11.55 22.21 -49.87
CA ILE A 16 -12.42 21.27 -49.15
C ILE A 16 -12.27 19.95 -49.88
N SER A 17 -11.84 18.92 -49.15
CA SER A 17 -11.73 17.54 -49.63
C SER A 17 -12.67 16.65 -48.82
N SER A 18 -13.29 15.68 -49.51
CA SER A 18 -14.11 14.64 -48.89
C SER A 18 -13.71 13.29 -49.48
N ASP A 19 -13.25 12.38 -48.65
CA ASP A 19 -12.84 11.04 -49.06
C ASP A 19 -13.87 10.02 -48.55
N LEU A 20 -14.38 9.19 -49.43
CA LEU A 20 -15.29 8.11 -49.10
C LEU A 20 -14.69 6.77 -49.51
N THR A 21 -14.35 5.96 -48.48
CA THR A 21 -13.84 4.61 -48.72
C THR A 21 -14.99 3.66 -49.05
N LEU A 22 -15.07 3.21 -50.30
CA LEU A 22 -16.15 2.30 -50.76
C LEU A 22 -15.86 0.84 -50.42
N PHE A 23 -14.60 0.44 -50.33
CA PHE A 23 -14.17 -0.91 -49.92
C PHE A 23 -12.80 -0.88 -49.28
N ASP A 24 -12.69 -1.46 -48.12
CA ASP A 24 -11.45 -1.50 -47.28
C ASP A 24 -10.94 -2.93 -46.99
N GLY A 25 -11.40 -3.92 -47.77
CA GLY A 25 -11.00 -5.31 -47.59
C GLY A 25 -11.47 -5.92 -46.24
N LEU A 26 -12.64 -5.48 -45.76
CA LEU A 26 -13.22 -5.88 -44.45
C LEU A 26 -12.47 -5.35 -43.23
N LYS A 27 -11.52 -4.43 -43.39
CA LYS A 27 -10.74 -3.81 -42.31
C LYS A 27 -11.65 -3.22 -41.24
N MET A 28 -12.73 -2.53 -41.62
CA MET A 28 -13.70 -1.95 -40.70
C MET A 28 -14.37 -3.04 -39.84
N LYS A 29 -14.76 -4.18 -40.41
CA LYS A 29 -15.36 -5.31 -39.71
C LYS A 29 -14.42 -5.87 -38.68
N TYR A 30 -13.18 -6.19 -39.05
CA TYR A 30 -12.19 -6.74 -38.14
C TYR A 30 -11.74 -5.73 -37.10
N ASN A 31 -11.70 -4.42 -37.40
CA ASN A 31 -11.48 -3.38 -36.42
C ASN A 31 -12.58 -3.34 -35.33
N ILE A 32 -13.85 -3.52 -35.72
CA ILE A 32 -14.95 -3.60 -34.76
C ILE A 32 -14.81 -4.83 -33.86
N GLU A 33 -14.44 -5.99 -34.42
CA GLU A 33 -14.20 -7.20 -33.64
C GLU A 33 -13.04 -7.03 -32.68
N ALA A 34 -11.93 -6.43 -33.13
CA ALA A 34 -10.78 -6.10 -32.27
C ALA A 34 -11.20 -5.16 -31.13
N LYS A 35 -11.98 -4.10 -31.43
CA LYS A 35 -12.48 -3.18 -30.39
C LYS A 35 -13.44 -3.82 -29.41
N LYS A 36 -14.22 -4.82 -29.82
CA LYS A 36 -15.03 -5.62 -28.88
C LYS A 36 -14.15 -6.48 -27.96
N ALA A 37 -13.08 -7.07 -28.48
CA ALA A 37 -12.12 -7.80 -27.65
C ALA A 37 -11.37 -6.86 -26.67
N ASP A 38 -10.96 -5.66 -27.14
CA ASP A 38 -10.37 -4.63 -26.29
C ASP A 38 -11.30 -4.23 -25.14
N LEU A 39 -12.61 -4.11 -25.40
CA LEU A 39 -13.60 -3.79 -24.37
C LEU A 39 -13.71 -4.90 -23.31
N LEU A 40 -13.70 -6.17 -23.72
CA LEU A 40 -13.72 -7.30 -22.78
C LEU A 40 -12.45 -7.36 -21.95
N ALA A 41 -11.29 -7.12 -22.57
CA ALA A 41 -10.00 -7.04 -21.87
C ALA A 41 -10.00 -5.91 -20.84
N SER A 42 -10.48 -4.69 -21.21
CA SER A 42 -10.60 -3.57 -20.28
C SER A 42 -11.54 -3.87 -19.09
N GLY A 43 -12.59 -4.66 -19.32
CA GLY A 43 -13.46 -5.13 -18.23
C GLY A 43 -12.76 -6.10 -17.26
N ALA A 44 -11.90 -6.97 -17.79
CA ALA A 44 -11.08 -7.86 -16.95
C ALA A 44 -10.00 -7.09 -16.18
N ASP A 45 -9.37 -6.10 -16.83
CA ASP A 45 -8.39 -5.21 -16.19
C ASP A 45 -9.02 -4.41 -15.04
N TRP A 46 -10.25 -3.93 -15.20
CA TRP A 46 -10.98 -3.24 -14.13
C TRP A 46 -11.18 -4.15 -12.91
N LEU A 47 -11.62 -5.39 -13.12
CA LEU A 47 -11.78 -6.38 -12.03
C LEU A 47 -10.45 -6.73 -11.35
N LYS A 48 -9.35 -6.74 -12.11
CA LYS A 48 -8.01 -6.93 -11.56
C LYS A 48 -7.64 -5.77 -10.64
N VAL A 49 -7.78 -4.54 -11.11
CA VAL A 49 -7.48 -3.33 -10.31
C VAL A 49 -8.30 -3.30 -9.02
N GLU A 50 -9.59 -3.66 -9.07
CA GLU A 50 -10.42 -3.77 -7.87
C GLU A 50 -9.82 -4.75 -6.84
N LYS A 51 -9.40 -5.94 -7.29
CA LYS A 51 -8.77 -6.93 -6.40
C LYS A 51 -7.42 -6.47 -5.87
N ASP A 52 -6.62 -5.80 -6.69
CA ASP A 52 -5.32 -5.27 -6.30
C ASP A 52 -5.48 -4.17 -5.22
N ILE A 53 -6.50 -3.32 -5.33
CA ILE A 53 -6.82 -2.32 -4.30
C ILE A 53 -7.20 -3.01 -2.99
N ILE A 54 -8.09 -4.00 -3.02
CA ILE A 54 -8.50 -4.74 -1.81
C ILE A 54 -7.28 -5.39 -1.15
N LEU A 55 -6.40 -6.01 -1.92
CA LEU A 55 -5.18 -6.64 -1.41
C LEU A 55 -4.24 -5.61 -0.79
N ASN A 56 -4.06 -4.47 -1.46
CA ASN A 56 -3.21 -3.39 -0.96
C ASN A 56 -3.74 -2.81 0.36
N VAL A 57 -5.03 -2.46 0.42
CA VAL A 57 -5.68 -1.99 1.67
C VAL A 57 -5.51 -3.02 2.79
N SER A 58 -5.76 -4.31 2.49
CA SER A 58 -5.62 -5.38 3.48
C SER A 58 -4.19 -5.51 3.99
N THR A 59 -3.20 -5.38 3.12
CA THR A 59 -1.78 -5.45 3.49
C THR A 59 -1.38 -4.30 4.41
N VAL A 60 -1.75 -3.07 4.04
CA VAL A 60 -1.45 -1.87 4.85
C VAL A 60 -2.21 -1.92 6.18
N PHE A 61 -3.46 -2.41 6.19
CA PHE A 61 -4.24 -2.62 7.41
C PHE A 61 -3.52 -3.58 8.38
N LEU A 62 -3.03 -4.73 7.88
CA LEU A 62 -2.26 -5.68 8.68
C LEU A 62 -0.96 -5.07 9.20
N GLN A 63 -0.32 -4.19 8.43
CA GLN A 63 0.87 -3.46 8.87
C GLN A 63 0.57 -2.52 10.05
N VAL A 64 -0.59 -1.85 10.05
CA VAL A 64 -1.03 -1.02 11.19
C VAL A 64 -1.25 -1.89 12.43
N LEU A 65 -1.93 -3.04 12.28
CA LEU A 65 -2.12 -3.99 13.39
C LEU A 65 -0.79 -4.48 13.95
N GLN A 66 0.16 -4.85 13.10
CA GLN A 66 1.49 -5.27 13.50
C GLN A 66 2.22 -4.17 14.28
N ASN A 67 2.20 -2.93 13.79
CA ASN A 67 2.86 -1.82 14.47
C ASN A 67 2.17 -1.48 15.79
N LYS A 68 0.85 -1.66 15.91
CA LYS A 68 0.12 -1.51 17.18
C LYS A 68 0.57 -2.54 18.24
N GLU A 69 0.76 -3.79 17.83
CA GLU A 69 1.28 -4.84 18.71
C GLU A 69 2.77 -4.61 19.08
N LEU A 70 3.58 -4.14 18.13
CA LEU A 70 4.99 -3.80 18.42
C LEU A 70 5.09 -2.65 19.40
N LEU A 71 4.26 -1.63 19.32
CA LEU A 71 4.16 -0.54 20.28
C LEU A 71 3.80 -1.07 21.67
N GLN A 72 2.78 -1.92 21.78
CA GLN A 72 2.37 -2.52 23.04
C GLN A 72 3.50 -3.34 23.67
N ASN A 73 4.21 -4.13 22.85
CA ASN A 73 5.35 -4.92 23.30
C ASN A 73 6.50 -4.05 23.78
N ALA A 74 6.82 -2.96 23.08
CA ALA A 74 7.86 -2.00 23.50
C ALA A 74 7.48 -1.33 24.84
N ALA A 75 6.23 -0.93 25.02
CA ALA A 75 5.73 -0.35 26.26
C ALA A 75 5.82 -1.35 27.43
N ASN A 76 5.43 -2.61 27.22
CA ASN A 76 5.51 -3.66 28.23
C ASN A 76 6.96 -3.96 28.62
N GLN A 77 7.88 -3.96 27.63
CA GLN A 77 9.31 -4.20 27.87
C GLN A 77 9.91 -3.08 28.72
N LEU A 78 9.62 -1.83 28.40
CA LEU A 78 10.07 -0.66 29.18
C LEU A 78 9.54 -0.71 30.63
N ASP A 79 8.25 -1.05 30.80
CA ASP A 79 7.66 -1.19 32.14
C ASP A 79 8.34 -2.29 32.95
N LEU A 80 8.65 -3.44 32.31
CA LEU A 80 9.38 -4.52 32.95
C LEU A 80 10.78 -4.09 33.40
N THR A 81 11.51 -3.38 32.54
CA THR A 81 12.85 -2.87 32.86
C THR A 81 12.81 -1.87 34.02
N ARG A 82 11.81 -0.98 34.04
CA ARG A 82 11.62 -0.04 35.17
C ARG A 82 11.30 -0.75 36.49
N LYS A 83 10.48 -1.80 36.46
CA LYS A 83 10.21 -2.63 37.63
C LYS A 83 11.48 -3.34 38.13
N ASN A 84 12.24 -3.93 37.22
CA ASN A 84 13.51 -4.57 37.52
C ASN A 84 14.52 -3.58 38.12
N MET A 85 14.59 -2.37 37.59
CA MET A 85 15.46 -1.32 38.11
C MET A 85 15.06 -0.92 39.54
N THR A 86 13.77 -0.81 39.82
CA THR A 86 13.29 -0.51 41.20
C THR A 86 13.69 -1.61 42.18
N GLN A 87 13.50 -2.89 41.83
CA GLN A 87 13.93 -4.01 42.67
C GLN A 87 15.44 -4.01 42.92
N ARG A 88 16.26 -3.76 41.88
CA ARG A 88 17.73 -3.72 42.06
C ARG A 88 18.17 -2.55 42.91
N LYS A 89 17.53 -1.37 42.80
CA LYS A 89 17.81 -0.24 43.70
C LYS A 89 17.57 -0.61 45.17
N GLU A 90 16.49 -1.33 45.46
CA GLU A 90 16.22 -1.82 46.83
C GLU A 90 17.30 -2.82 47.34
N LEU A 91 17.76 -3.71 46.44
CA LEU A 91 18.82 -4.66 46.80
C LEU A 91 20.18 -3.97 47.00
N ILE A 92 20.49 -2.92 46.24
CA ILE A 92 21.70 -2.10 46.43
C ILE A 92 21.62 -1.38 47.79
N LEU A 93 20.47 -0.76 48.11
CA LEU A 93 20.25 -0.09 49.38
C LEU A 93 20.38 -1.07 50.57
N ALA A 94 19.99 -2.33 50.36
CA ALA A 94 20.17 -3.39 51.36
C ALA A 94 21.60 -3.96 51.41
N GLY A 95 22.55 -3.44 50.63
CA GLY A 95 23.95 -3.90 50.57
C GLY A 95 24.15 -5.28 49.93
N LYS A 96 23.17 -5.77 49.18
CA LYS A 96 23.17 -7.11 48.55
C LYS A 96 23.71 -7.12 47.12
N LEU A 97 23.77 -5.96 46.45
CA LEU A 97 24.29 -5.80 45.10
C LEU A 97 25.26 -4.61 45.02
N ALA A 98 26.15 -4.65 44.03
CA ALA A 98 27.07 -3.57 43.75
C ALA A 98 26.37 -2.39 43.07
N GLU A 99 26.70 -1.15 43.41
CA GLU A 99 26.12 0.05 42.83
C GLU A 99 26.26 0.14 41.29
N GLY A 100 27.35 -0.48 40.76
CA GLY A 100 27.62 -0.48 39.32
C GLY A 100 26.56 -1.14 38.46
N GLU A 101 25.79 -2.11 39.00
CA GLU A 101 24.74 -2.83 38.25
C GLU A 101 23.57 -1.95 37.81
N ILE A 102 23.37 -0.78 38.46
CA ILE A 102 22.30 0.13 38.10
C ILE A 102 22.55 0.82 36.74
N TYR A 103 23.84 1.04 36.42
CA TYR A 103 24.19 1.76 35.18
C TYR A 103 23.87 0.93 33.93
N GLU A 104 23.97 -0.38 34.00
CA GLU A 104 23.59 -1.28 32.92
C GLU A 104 22.08 -1.19 32.67
N LEU A 105 21.26 -1.20 33.73
CA LEU A 105 19.80 -1.08 33.61
C LEU A 105 19.36 0.30 33.14
N GLN A 106 20.10 1.37 33.53
CA GLN A 106 19.83 2.71 33.00
C GLN A 106 20.09 2.79 31.48
N ALA A 107 21.20 2.17 31.02
CA ALA A 107 21.48 2.09 29.59
C ALA A 107 20.42 1.27 28.85
N GLN A 108 19.95 0.18 29.46
CA GLN A 108 18.87 -0.64 28.92
C GLN A 108 17.54 0.16 28.85
N GLU A 109 17.17 0.87 29.93
CA GLU A 109 15.97 1.72 29.96
C GLU A 109 16.01 2.76 28.82
N ALA A 110 17.11 3.49 28.67
CA ALA A 110 17.27 4.48 27.62
C ALA A 110 17.13 3.89 26.21
N LYS A 111 17.65 2.66 25.99
CA LYS A 111 17.50 1.93 24.73
C LYS A 111 16.03 1.56 24.47
N GLU A 112 15.31 1.13 25.50
CA GLU A 112 13.90 0.74 25.37
C GLU A 112 12.98 1.95 25.20
N GLU A 113 13.29 3.09 25.86
CA GLU A 113 12.60 4.36 25.58
C GLU A 113 12.75 4.79 24.12
N PHE A 114 13.97 4.68 23.57
CA PHE A 114 14.18 4.94 22.15
C PHE A 114 13.37 3.98 21.27
N SER A 115 13.33 2.68 21.61
CA SER A 115 12.54 1.68 20.88
C SER A 115 11.04 1.96 20.94
N LEU A 116 10.54 2.44 22.09
CA LEU A 116 9.14 2.86 22.26
C LEU A 116 8.79 4.03 21.32
N VAL A 117 9.60 5.10 21.33
CA VAL A 117 9.39 6.26 20.44
C VAL A 117 9.45 5.85 18.97
N GLN A 118 10.36 4.94 18.62
CA GLN A 118 10.45 4.41 17.26
C GLN A 118 9.18 3.62 16.87
N ALA A 119 8.66 2.79 17.77
CA ALA A 119 7.42 2.04 17.55
C ALA A 119 6.20 2.98 17.41
N GLU A 120 6.13 4.05 18.22
CA GLU A 120 5.11 5.09 18.11
C GLU A 120 5.14 5.77 16.73
N ASN A 121 6.33 6.17 16.29
CA ASN A 121 6.49 6.80 14.97
C ASN A 121 6.11 5.84 13.83
N ASN A 122 6.52 4.56 13.92
CA ASN A 122 6.16 3.56 12.92
C ASN A 122 4.64 3.33 12.85
N LEU A 123 3.96 3.32 14.00
CA LEU A 123 2.50 3.23 14.04
C LEU A 123 1.84 4.46 13.38
N GLN A 124 2.32 5.67 13.66
CA GLN A 124 1.78 6.88 13.03
C GLN A 124 1.98 6.89 11.52
N LEU A 125 3.16 6.47 11.04
CA LEU A 125 3.46 6.35 9.62
C LEU A 125 2.54 5.32 8.94
N SER A 126 2.37 4.14 9.55
CA SER A 126 1.48 3.11 8.97
C SER A 126 -0.01 3.53 8.96
N LYS A 127 -0.45 4.33 9.94
CA LYS A 127 -1.80 4.93 9.92
C LYS A 127 -1.94 5.96 8.78
N LEU A 128 -0.90 6.77 8.55
CA LEU A 128 -0.86 7.70 7.43
C LEU A 128 -0.92 6.96 6.09
N ASP A 129 -0.12 5.89 5.93
CA ASP A 129 -0.14 5.06 4.73
C ASP A 129 -1.53 4.46 4.48
N LEU A 130 -2.19 3.96 5.53
CA LEU A 130 -3.55 3.42 5.42
C LEU A 130 -4.54 4.51 5.01
N SER A 131 -4.46 5.72 5.59
CA SER A 131 -5.35 6.81 5.21
C SER A 131 -5.16 7.23 3.76
N GLN A 132 -3.92 7.24 3.26
CA GLN A 132 -3.62 7.56 1.86
C GLN A 132 -4.16 6.51 0.90
N VAL A 133 -4.01 5.21 1.22
CA VAL A 133 -4.54 4.12 0.38
C VAL A 133 -6.08 4.13 0.36
N MET A 134 -6.71 4.58 1.44
CA MET A 134 -8.17 4.69 1.57
C MET A 134 -8.72 6.07 1.14
N ASP A 135 -7.85 6.99 0.73
CA ASP A 135 -8.18 8.38 0.36
C ASP A 135 -8.98 9.12 1.45
N LEU A 136 -8.54 8.97 2.72
CA LEU A 136 -9.13 9.64 3.88
C LEU A 136 -8.43 10.97 4.14
N GLU A 137 -9.20 12.02 4.44
CA GLU A 137 -8.66 13.36 4.70
C GLU A 137 -7.92 13.46 6.05
N ASP A 138 -8.37 12.71 7.08
CA ASP A 138 -7.78 12.76 8.42
C ASP A 138 -7.35 11.36 8.89
N PHE A 139 -6.04 11.22 9.14
CA PHE A 139 -5.46 9.98 9.68
C PHE A 139 -5.37 9.95 11.21
N LYS A 140 -5.50 11.10 11.88
CA LYS A 140 -5.29 11.20 13.33
C LYS A 140 -6.39 10.52 14.14
N GLU A 141 -7.62 10.58 13.62
CA GLU A 141 -8.77 9.90 14.23
C GLU A 141 -8.90 8.42 13.83
N LEU A 142 -8.01 7.96 12.91
CA LEU A 142 -8.04 6.59 12.44
C LEU A 142 -7.60 5.64 13.56
N ASP A 143 -8.53 4.83 14.07
CA ASP A 143 -8.21 3.68 14.93
C ASP A 143 -8.58 2.38 14.24
N VAL A 144 -7.69 1.38 14.40
CA VAL A 144 -7.82 0.07 13.78
C VAL A 144 -8.07 -0.95 14.88
N VAL A 145 -9.16 -1.71 14.72
CA VAL A 145 -9.56 -2.75 15.64
C VAL A 145 -9.30 -4.12 15.02
N VAL A 146 -8.74 -5.03 15.79
CA VAL A 146 -8.56 -6.43 15.38
C VAL A 146 -9.93 -7.09 15.27
N PRO A 147 -10.32 -7.63 14.10
CA PRO A 147 -11.57 -8.37 13.99
C PRO A 147 -11.54 -9.62 14.86
N ALA A 148 -12.59 -9.82 15.68
CA ALA A 148 -12.65 -10.91 16.64
C ALA A 148 -12.59 -12.32 16.00
N ASN A 149 -12.96 -12.44 14.73
CA ASN A 149 -13.08 -13.70 14.00
C ASN A 149 -11.84 -14.04 13.13
N LEU A 150 -10.76 -13.26 13.17
CA LEU A 150 -9.53 -13.61 12.44
C LEU A 150 -8.88 -14.91 12.93
N MET A 151 -9.09 -15.28 14.20
CA MET A 151 -8.51 -16.47 14.83
C MET A 151 -9.42 -17.69 14.76
N GLU A 152 -10.72 -17.53 14.45
CA GLU A 152 -11.71 -18.62 14.48
C GLU A 152 -11.85 -19.36 13.14
N ASN A 153 -11.42 -18.76 12.04
CA ASN A 153 -11.42 -19.45 10.75
C ASN A 153 -10.22 -20.41 10.70
N GLU A 154 -10.46 -21.69 11.00
CA GLU A 154 -9.59 -22.75 10.52
C GLU A 154 -9.47 -22.59 9.00
N LEU A 155 -8.32 -22.12 8.54
CA LEU A 155 -7.99 -22.12 7.11
C LEU A 155 -8.09 -23.57 6.66
N ALA A 156 -9.20 -23.92 6.01
CA ALA A 156 -9.30 -25.22 5.34
C ALA A 156 -8.12 -25.27 4.36
N LEU A 157 -7.15 -26.13 4.67
CA LEU A 157 -5.99 -26.35 3.82
C LEU A 157 -6.47 -27.03 2.54
N LEU A 158 -6.85 -26.22 1.55
CA LEU A 158 -7.17 -26.69 0.21
C LEU A 158 -5.92 -27.34 -0.40
N SER A 159 -6.13 -28.41 -1.12
CA SER A 159 -5.04 -29.03 -1.90
C SER A 159 -4.53 -28.04 -2.96
N ALA A 160 -3.28 -28.20 -3.38
CA ALA A 160 -2.69 -27.35 -4.42
C ALA A 160 -3.50 -27.37 -5.73
N GLU A 161 -4.12 -28.51 -6.05
CA GLU A 161 -4.95 -28.68 -7.23
C GLU A 161 -6.28 -27.94 -7.12
N GLU A 162 -6.93 -27.94 -5.95
CA GLU A 162 -8.15 -27.18 -5.69
C GLU A 162 -7.89 -25.67 -5.75
N VAL A 163 -6.77 -25.21 -5.17
CA VAL A 163 -6.34 -23.80 -5.24
C VAL A 163 -6.09 -23.41 -6.70
N TYR A 164 -5.39 -24.23 -7.47
CA TYR A 164 -5.13 -23.97 -8.89
C TYR A 164 -6.43 -23.88 -9.70
N ASN A 165 -7.32 -24.85 -9.56
CA ASN A 165 -8.60 -24.86 -10.28
C ASN A 165 -9.51 -23.68 -9.92
N SER A 166 -9.54 -23.29 -8.64
CA SER A 166 -10.24 -22.09 -8.19
C SER A 166 -9.60 -20.81 -8.75
N ALA A 167 -8.28 -20.73 -8.78
CA ALA A 167 -7.55 -19.59 -9.32
C ALA A 167 -7.79 -19.40 -10.82
N VAL A 168 -7.76 -20.47 -11.61
CA VAL A 168 -8.04 -20.45 -13.06
C VAL A 168 -9.44 -19.89 -13.35
N GLN A 169 -10.43 -20.22 -12.51
CA GLN A 169 -11.80 -19.75 -12.71
C GLN A 169 -12.03 -18.31 -12.20
N SER A 170 -11.33 -17.90 -11.15
CA SER A 170 -11.61 -16.64 -10.43
C SER A 170 -10.71 -15.48 -10.85
N ARG A 171 -9.53 -15.74 -11.45
CA ARG A 171 -8.57 -14.69 -11.82
C ARG A 171 -8.94 -14.05 -13.16
N PRO A 172 -9.16 -12.71 -13.18
CA PRO A 172 -9.51 -12.00 -14.41
C PRO A 172 -8.37 -12.01 -15.43
N GLU A 173 -7.10 -12.14 -14.99
CA GLU A 173 -5.93 -12.17 -15.88
C GLU A 173 -5.86 -13.42 -16.77
N LEU A 174 -6.65 -14.46 -16.47
CA LEU A 174 -6.68 -15.72 -17.20
C LEU A 174 -7.90 -15.84 -18.14
N LYS A 175 -8.74 -14.79 -18.22
CA LYS A 175 -9.90 -14.69 -19.11
C LYS A 175 -9.58 -13.88 -20.35
#